data_e04a80f416fe37aa3a62b745ae8eda0b
#
_entry.id   e04a80f416fe37aa3a62b745ae8eda0b
#
_cell.length_a   1.000
_cell.length_b   1.000
_cell.length_c   1.000
_cell.angle_alpha   90.00
_cell.angle_beta   90.00
_cell.angle_gamma   90.00
#
_symmetry.space_group_name_H-M   'P 1'
#
loop_
_entity.id
_entity.type
_entity.pdbx_description
1 polymer ?
#
loop_
_entity_poly.entity_id
_entity_poly.type
_entity_poly.pdbx_seq_one_letter_code
_entity_poly.pdbx_strand_id
1 'polypeptide(L)'
;MKTPSLTASKGKEKYLAAFLLGFTAFVLVILPIIIYNGGYYIYYGDYNSQQIPFYNHAHEFIKNEGVGWDWGTDLGANFVGSYSFYLLGSPFFWLTIPLPQGLVTFSMPLLLALKFGTASMTAYAFIRRFVRSKNAALIGGMLYAFSGFQTFNIFFNHFHDVTAFFPLMLIAMEERINNNRRGVFALSVALMGIINYFFFTGQAVFLIIYLLARLKSPDFNINWKKFFSLAAEAVIGVMIACVMLIPSALAILENYRINERLYGLDLIAYNDKTRLLRIIQSFFMIPDVPARPNLFSSDSAKWASIGGYLPMFSMAGVIAFTKSRKKHWAKRIIIVCAVCAFIPILNSAFYTFNSSYYACLLYTSPSPRD
;
A
#
# COMPACT_ATOMS: atom_id res chain seq x y z
N MET A 1 15.35 -0.57 -35.15
CA MET A 1 14.70 -1.82 -34.74
C MET A 1 13.35 -1.47 -34.14
N LYS A 2 12.25 -1.81 -34.82
CA LYS A 2 10.91 -1.61 -34.29
C LYS A 2 10.77 -2.44 -32.99
N THR A 3 10.47 -1.77 -31.89
CA THR A 3 10.05 -2.43 -30.66
C THR A 3 8.92 -3.39 -31.01
N PRO A 4 8.98 -4.66 -30.61
CA PRO A 4 7.84 -5.54 -30.82
C PRO A 4 6.69 -4.96 -30.02
N SER A 5 5.67 -4.44 -30.71
CA SER A 5 4.35 -4.33 -30.14
C SER A 5 4.09 -5.66 -29.44
N LEU A 6 3.73 -5.61 -28.17
CA LEU A 6 3.30 -6.79 -27.43
C LEU A 6 2.14 -7.40 -28.22
N THR A 7 2.46 -8.27 -29.18
CA THR A 7 1.48 -9.04 -29.92
C THR A 7 0.76 -9.85 -28.88
N ALA A 8 -0.50 -9.51 -28.69
CA ALA A 8 -1.40 -10.18 -27.78
C ALA A 8 -1.25 -11.70 -28.02
N SER A 9 -0.73 -12.40 -27.03
CA SER A 9 -0.75 -13.84 -27.01
C SER A 9 -2.20 -14.28 -27.26
N LYS A 10 -2.43 -15.08 -28.31
CA LYS A 10 -3.75 -15.61 -28.67
C LYS A 10 -4.33 -16.40 -27.49
N GLY A 11 -5.13 -15.77 -26.66
CA GLY A 11 -5.79 -16.34 -25.49
C GLY A 11 -6.23 -15.25 -24.53
N LYS A 12 -7.37 -15.46 -23.87
CA LYS A 12 -7.92 -14.50 -22.90
C LYS A 12 -6.90 -14.16 -21.80
N GLU A 13 -6.80 -12.89 -21.42
CA GLU A 13 -6.00 -12.46 -20.26
C GLU A 13 -6.58 -13.05 -18.97
N LYS A 14 -5.73 -13.18 -17.94
CA LYS A 14 -6.07 -13.90 -16.70
C LYS A 14 -6.42 -12.95 -15.53
N TYR A 15 -7.04 -11.79 -15.79
CA TYR A 15 -7.39 -10.83 -14.75
C TYR A 15 -8.33 -11.44 -13.71
N LEU A 16 -9.42 -12.06 -14.17
CA LEU A 16 -10.37 -12.73 -13.26
C LEU A 16 -9.72 -13.89 -12.50
N ALA A 17 -8.86 -14.67 -13.17
CA ALA A 17 -8.13 -15.74 -12.48
C ALA A 17 -7.20 -15.20 -11.40
N ALA A 18 -6.50 -14.07 -11.65
CA ALA A 18 -5.66 -13.43 -10.65
C ALA A 18 -6.47 -12.93 -9.45
N PHE A 19 -7.63 -12.33 -9.71
CA PHE A 19 -8.56 -11.91 -8.66
C PHE A 19 -9.05 -13.10 -7.85
N LEU A 20 -9.60 -14.12 -8.51
CA LEU A 20 -10.18 -15.30 -7.83
C LEU A 20 -9.12 -16.06 -7.01
N LEU A 21 -7.91 -16.20 -7.53
CA LEU A 21 -6.84 -16.86 -6.77
C LEU A 21 -6.45 -16.08 -5.53
N GLY A 22 -6.29 -14.74 -5.62
CA GLY A 22 -6.00 -13.91 -4.45
C GLY A 22 -7.13 -13.94 -3.43
N PHE A 23 -8.37 -13.81 -3.90
CA PHE A 23 -9.56 -13.87 -3.06
C PHE A 23 -9.72 -15.22 -2.36
N THR A 24 -9.73 -16.31 -3.14
CA THR A 24 -9.95 -17.65 -2.59
C THR A 24 -8.82 -18.12 -1.69
N ALA A 25 -7.57 -17.80 -2.03
CA ALA A 25 -6.43 -18.14 -1.17
C ALA A 25 -6.56 -17.46 0.21
N PHE A 26 -6.94 -16.19 0.25
CA PHE A 26 -7.18 -15.50 1.51
C PHE A 26 -8.35 -16.10 2.29
N VAL A 27 -9.49 -16.33 1.62
CA VAL A 27 -10.67 -16.97 2.25
C VAL A 27 -10.31 -18.33 2.86
N LEU A 28 -9.55 -19.16 2.15
CA LEU A 28 -9.13 -20.48 2.65
C LEU A 28 -8.28 -20.38 3.93
N VAL A 29 -7.46 -19.32 4.06
CA VAL A 29 -6.65 -19.09 5.26
C VAL A 29 -7.49 -18.65 6.45
N ILE A 30 -8.48 -17.76 6.24
CA ILE A 30 -9.27 -17.21 7.35
C ILE A 30 -10.48 -18.09 7.72
N LEU A 31 -10.97 -18.92 6.81
CA LEU A 31 -12.17 -19.73 7.02
C LEU A 31 -12.10 -20.64 8.26
N PRO A 32 -10.97 -21.34 8.53
CA PRO A 32 -10.85 -22.13 9.76
C PRO A 32 -10.98 -21.28 11.03
N ILE A 33 -10.45 -20.04 11.01
CA ILE A 33 -10.54 -19.12 12.15
C ILE A 33 -11.98 -18.68 12.38
N ILE A 34 -12.70 -18.38 11.29
CA ILE A 34 -14.13 -17.98 11.34
C ILE A 34 -14.99 -19.14 11.89
N ILE A 35 -14.76 -20.36 11.41
CA ILE A 35 -15.51 -21.55 11.86
C ILE A 35 -15.23 -21.81 13.35
N TYR A 36 -13.95 -21.76 13.78
CA TYR A 36 -13.57 -21.98 15.17
C TYR A 36 -14.20 -20.95 16.12
N ASN A 37 -14.36 -19.71 15.69
CA ASN A 37 -14.92 -18.61 16.48
C ASN A 37 -16.43 -18.41 16.26
N GLY A 38 -17.18 -19.42 15.83
CA GLY A 38 -18.64 -19.34 15.71
C GLY A 38 -19.15 -18.33 14.69
N GLY A 39 -18.40 -18.10 13.61
CA GLY A 39 -18.76 -17.17 12.53
C GLY A 39 -18.04 -15.81 12.59
N TYR A 40 -17.28 -15.53 13.65
CA TYR A 40 -16.54 -14.28 13.80
C TYR A 40 -15.09 -14.41 13.33
N TYR A 41 -14.62 -13.44 12.54
CA TYR A 41 -13.20 -13.30 12.26
C TYR A 41 -12.54 -12.51 13.40
N ILE A 42 -11.97 -13.23 14.33
CA ILE A 42 -11.18 -12.66 15.43
C ILE A 42 -9.71 -12.70 15.02
N TYR A 43 -9.09 -11.55 15.02
CA TYR A 43 -7.68 -11.42 14.70
C TYR A 43 -6.92 -10.78 15.87
N TYR A 44 -5.80 -10.15 15.60
CA TYR A 44 -4.89 -9.61 16.60
C TYR A 44 -4.94 -8.07 16.62
N GLY A 45 -4.69 -7.47 17.80
CA GLY A 45 -4.45 -6.04 17.97
C GLY A 45 -5.55 -5.14 17.41
N ASP A 46 -5.17 -4.14 16.67
CA ASP A 46 -6.04 -3.07 16.18
C ASP A 46 -7.18 -3.56 15.26
N TYR A 47 -7.10 -4.75 14.69
CA TYR A 47 -8.22 -5.28 13.93
C TYR A 47 -9.48 -5.38 14.79
N ASN A 48 -9.37 -6.01 15.97
CA ASN A 48 -10.51 -6.19 16.87
C ASN A 48 -10.82 -4.92 17.67
N SER A 49 -9.78 -4.26 18.21
CA SER A 49 -9.96 -3.14 19.15
C SER A 49 -10.25 -1.81 18.46
N GLN A 50 -9.93 -1.68 17.17
CA GLN A 50 -10.05 -0.41 16.45
C GLN A 50 -10.82 -0.55 15.13
N GLN A 51 -10.40 -1.46 14.22
CA GLN A 51 -10.98 -1.51 12.87
C GLN A 51 -12.45 -1.92 12.89
N ILE A 52 -12.82 -2.94 13.69
CA ILE A 52 -14.23 -3.37 13.82
C ILE A 52 -15.09 -2.26 14.42
N PRO A 53 -14.76 -1.66 15.58
CA PRO A 53 -15.50 -0.51 16.11
C PRO A 53 -15.64 0.65 15.14
N PHE A 54 -14.55 1.02 14.44
CA PHE A 54 -14.54 2.13 13.50
C PHE A 54 -15.48 1.89 12.31
N TYR A 55 -15.48 0.67 11.74
CA TYR A 55 -16.38 0.32 10.65
C TYR A 55 -17.85 0.39 11.08
N ASN A 56 -18.17 -0.18 12.26
CA ASN A 56 -19.52 -0.16 12.79
C ASN A 56 -20.00 1.25 13.10
N HIS A 57 -19.18 2.02 13.82
CA HIS A 57 -19.53 3.40 14.19
C HIS A 57 -19.68 4.30 12.97
N ALA A 58 -18.71 4.28 12.06
CA ALA A 58 -18.76 5.12 10.87
C ALA A 58 -19.94 4.74 9.94
N HIS A 59 -20.25 3.46 9.81
CA HIS A 59 -21.42 3.00 9.06
C HIS A 59 -22.71 3.58 9.64
N GLU A 60 -22.87 3.48 10.96
CA GLU A 60 -24.06 3.98 11.67
C GLU A 60 -24.15 5.50 11.58
N PHE A 61 -23.03 6.20 11.83
CA PHE A 61 -22.96 7.65 11.79
C PHE A 61 -23.32 8.21 10.40
N ILE A 62 -22.74 7.67 9.33
CA ILE A 62 -23.03 8.10 7.96
C ILE A 62 -24.50 7.92 7.60
N LYS A 63 -25.13 6.84 8.06
CA LYS A 63 -26.55 6.54 7.76
C LYS A 63 -27.51 7.45 8.50
N ASN A 64 -27.17 7.86 9.72
CA ASN A 64 -28.07 8.58 10.60
C ASN A 64 -27.79 10.09 10.65
N GLU A 65 -26.52 10.49 10.63
CA GLU A 65 -26.08 11.87 10.93
C GLU A 65 -25.26 12.51 9.82
N GLY A 66 -24.70 11.73 8.89
CA GLY A 66 -23.92 12.24 7.75
C GLY A 66 -22.41 12.28 8.02
N VAL A 67 -21.76 13.45 7.80
CA VAL A 67 -20.29 13.59 7.87
C VAL A 67 -19.85 14.86 8.62
N GLY A 68 -20.52 15.18 9.69
CA GLY A 68 -20.30 16.41 10.47
C GLY A 68 -19.46 16.21 11.71
N TRP A 69 -19.91 16.84 12.80
CA TRP A 69 -19.36 16.69 14.13
C TRP A 69 -19.93 15.45 14.78
N ASP A 70 -19.06 14.57 15.26
CA ASP A 70 -19.41 13.28 15.84
C ASP A 70 -19.24 13.32 17.37
N TRP A 71 -20.34 13.30 18.08
CA TRP A 71 -20.36 13.26 19.55
C TRP A 71 -20.05 11.87 20.12
N GLY A 72 -20.16 10.81 19.31
CA GLY A 72 -19.85 9.43 19.68
C GLY A 72 -18.37 9.08 19.64
N THR A 73 -17.54 9.94 19.01
CA THR A 73 -16.09 9.75 18.96
C THR A 73 -15.42 10.58 20.05
N ASP A 74 -14.77 9.92 21.00
CA ASP A 74 -14.16 10.53 22.20
C ASP A 74 -15.18 11.40 22.98
N LEU A 75 -14.94 12.68 23.13
CA LEU A 75 -15.84 13.66 23.76
C LEU A 75 -16.44 14.62 22.71
N GLY A 76 -16.45 14.21 21.48
CA GLY A 76 -16.83 14.97 20.30
C GLY A 76 -15.63 15.30 19.41
N ALA A 77 -15.71 14.90 18.15
CA ALA A 77 -14.62 15.09 17.18
C ALA A 77 -15.15 15.34 15.77
N ASN A 78 -14.31 15.92 14.92
CA ASN A 78 -14.61 16.01 13.49
C ASN A 78 -14.55 14.62 12.87
N PHE A 79 -15.67 14.15 12.32
CA PHE A 79 -15.79 12.81 11.76
C PHE A 79 -14.78 12.54 10.63
N VAL A 80 -14.60 13.50 9.71
CA VAL A 80 -13.64 13.35 8.62
C VAL A 80 -12.21 13.30 9.16
N GLY A 81 -11.88 14.15 10.14
CA GLY A 81 -10.57 14.16 10.79
C GLY A 81 -10.25 12.82 11.47
N SER A 82 -11.23 12.23 12.13
CA SER A 82 -11.07 10.97 12.88
C SER A 82 -10.99 9.73 11.97
N TYR A 83 -11.76 9.68 10.87
CA TYR A 83 -11.96 8.47 10.08
C TYR A 83 -11.41 8.52 8.65
N SER A 84 -10.93 9.66 8.15
CA SER A 84 -10.36 9.77 6.80
C SER A 84 -9.14 8.89 6.59
N PHE A 85 -8.28 8.75 7.59
CA PHE A 85 -7.12 7.87 7.54
C PHE A 85 -7.50 6.39 7.44
N TYR A 86 -8.58 5.99 8.10
CA TYR A 86 -8.91 4.58 8.31
C TYR A 86 -9.85 3.99 7.25
N LEU A 87 -10.89 4.74 6.83
CA LEU A 87 -11.96 4.11 6.06
C LEU A 87 -12.71 5.01 5.08
N LEU A 88 -12.81 6.33 5.29
CA LEU A 88 -13.67 7.17 4.46
C LEU A 88 -13.28 7.20 2.98
N GLY A 89 -11.98 7.11 2.68
CA GLY A 89 -11.48 7.00 1.30
C GLY A 89 -11.55 5.59 0.71
N SER A 90 -11.90 4.56 1.50
CA SER A 90 -11.89 3.17 1.07
C SER A 90 -13.10 2.82 0.21
N PRO A 91 -12.92 2.44 -1.07
CA PRO A 91 -14.05 1.94 -1.88
C PRO A 91 -14.72 0.71 -1.26
N PHE A 92 -13.96 -0.10 -0.53
CA PHE A 92 -14.48 -1.31 0.11
C PHE A 92 -15.35 -0.99 1.34
N PHE A 93 -15.01 0.07 2.11
CA PHE A 93 -15.86 0.52 3.21
C PHE A 93 -17.23 0.93 2.69
N TRP A 94 -17.30 1.68 1.59
CA TRP A 94 -18.56 2.12 1.02
C TRP A 94 -19.48 0.98 0.55
N LEU A 95 -18.95 -0.23 0.33
CA LEU A 95 -19.75 -1.43 0.08
C LEU A 95 -20.53 -1.89 1.31
N THR A 96 -20.19 -1.42 2.50
CA THR A 96 -20.93 -1.74 3.72
C THR A 96 -22.22 -0.93 3.87
N ILE A 97 -22.26 0.29 3.31
CA ILE A 97 -23.36 1.24 3.52
C ILE A 97 -24.75 0.66 3.18
N PRO A 98 -24.93 -0.10 2.09
CA PRO A 98 -26.25 -0.72 1.82
C PRO A 98 -26.58 -1.88 2.78
N LEU A 99 -25.66 -2.38 3.59
CA LEU A 99 -25.89 -3.49 4.50
C LEU A 99 -26.62 -3.03 5.77
N PRO A 100 -27.39 -3.93 6.43
CA PRO A 100 -27.83 -3.72 7.81
C PRO A 100 -26.64 -3.62 8.77
N GLN A 101 -26.77 -2.82 9.84
CA GLN A 101 -25.73 -2.60 10.84
C GLN A 101 -25.15 -3.92 11.39
N GLY A 102 -26.01 -4.89 11.73
CA GLY A 102 -25.57 -6.17 12.27
C GLY A 102 -24.70 -7.02 11.33
N LEU A 103 -24.65 -6.71 10.03
CA LEU A 103 -23.82 -7.42 9.05
C LEU A 103 -22.46 -6.77 8.79
N VAL A 104 -22.22 -5.56 9.27
CA VAL A 104 -20.97 -4.84 9.01
C VAL A 104 -19.76 -5.64 9.48
N THR A 105 -19.75 -6.07 10.74
CA THR A 105 -18.66 -6.87 11.32
C THR A 105 -18.40 -8.15 10.52
N PHE A 106 -19.45 -8.86 10.13
CA PHE A 106 -19.34 -10.11 9.35
C PHE A 106 -18.88 -9.86 7.91
N SER A 107 -19.13 -8.68 7.35
CA SER A 107 -18.66 -8.31 6.01
C SER A 107 -17.16 -8.02 5.95
N MET A 108 -16.54 -7.59 7.03
CA MET A 108 -15.15 -7.12 7.05
C MET A 108 -14.14 -8.17 6.55
N PRO A 109 -14.16 -9.44 6.96
CA PRO A 109 -13.26 -10.44 6.41
C PRO A 109 -13.47 -10.69 4.91
N LEU A 110 -14.70 -10.58 4.43
CA LEU A 110 -15.01 -10.66 2.99
C LEU A 110 -14.44 -9.45 2.24
N LEU A 111 -14.58 -8.24 2.78
CA LEU A 111 -13.98 -7.04 2.20
C LEU A 111 -12.45 -7.15 2.15
N LEU A 112 -11.84 -7.72 3.18
CA LEU A 112 -10.40 -7.96 3.19
C LEU A 112 -10.00 -8.98 2.10
N ALA A 113 -10.78 -10.06 1.92
CA ALA A 113 -10.57 -10.99 0.80
C ALA A 113 -10.70 -10.32 -0.57
N LEU A 114 -11.65 -9.39 -0.73
CA LEU A 114 -11.78 -8.58 -1.95
C LEU A 114 -10.54 -7.71 -2.19
N LYS A 115 -9.95 -7.13 -1.14
CA LYS A 115 -8.71 -6.35 -1.23
C LYS A 115 -7.53 -7.20 -1.70
N PHE A 116 -7.36 -8.42 -1.16
CA PHE A 116 -6.33 -9.36 -1.61
C PHE A 116 -6.53 -9.79 -3.06
N GLY A 117 -7.76 -10.11 -3.45
CA GLY A 117 -8.12 -10.39 -4.84
C GLY A 117 -7.81 -9.24 -5.78
N THR A 118 -8.19 -8.02 -5.40
CA THR A 118 -7.93 -6.80 -6.18
C THR A 118 -6.42 -6.52 -6.28
N ALA A 119 -5.67 -6.65 -5.20
CA ALA A 119 -4.22 -6.49 -5.20
C ALA A 119 -3.53 -7.48 -6.15
N SER A 120 -3.94 -8.75 -6.13
CA SER A 120 -3.44 -9.78 -7.06
C SER A 120 -3.74 -9.44 -8.52
N MET A 121 -4.97 -9.00 -8.81
CA MET A 121 -5.41 -8.64 -10.15
C MET A 121 -4.69 -7.40 -10.70
N THR A 122 -4.58 -6.34 -9.92
CA THR A 122 -3.94 -5.10 -10.34
C THR A 122 -2.43 -5.26 -10.51
N ALA A 123 -1.79 -6.01 -9.61
CA ALA A 123 -0.38 -6.36 -9.74
C ALA A 123 -0.14 -7.27 -10.97
N TYR A 124 -1.01 -8.27 -11.21
CA TYR A 124 -0.98 -9.05 -12.45
C TYR A 124 -1.03 -8.13 -13.67
N ALA A 125 -1.98 -7.19 -13.71
CA ALA A 125 -2.15 -6.25 -14.82
C ALA A 125 -0.89 -5.41 -15.07
N PHE A 126 -0.24 -4.94 -14.01
CA PHE A 126 1.02 -4.21 -14.10
C PHE A 126 2.17 -5.07 -14.59
N ILE A 127 2.41 -6.23 -13.95
CA ILE A 127 3.51 -7.15 -14.28
C ILE A 127 3.37 -7.68 -15.70
N ARG A 128 2.14 -7.97 -16.14
CA ARG A 128 1.83 -8.49 -17.46
C ARG A 128 2.31 -7.57 -18.60
N ARG A 129 2.48 -6.28 -18.34
CA ARG A 129 3.02 -5.31 -19.31
C ARG A 129 4.48 -5.57 -19.65
N PHE A 130 5.23 -6.18 -18.74
CA PHE A 130 6.67 -6.40 -18.87
C PHE A 130 7.05 -7.88 -19.03
N VAL A 131 6.15 -8.79 -18.66
CA VAL A 131 6.39 -10.24 -18.66
C VAL A 131 5.54 -10.93 -19.71
N ARG A 132 6.16 -11.69 -20.62
CA ARG A 132 5.46 -12.40 -21.71
C ARG A 132 4.60 -13.55 -21.21
N SER A 133 5.06 -14.28 -20.21
CA SER A 133 4.33 -15.42 -19.63
C SER A 133 3.19 -14.95 -18.74
N LYS A 134 1.96 -15.31 -19.10
CA LYS A 134 0.77 -15.02 -18.29
C LYS A 134 0.82 -15.73 -16.93
N ASN A 135 1.38 -16.93 -16.87
CA ASN A 135 1.51 -17.67 -15.62
C ASN A 135 2.57 -17.02 -14.71
N ALA A 136 3.70 -16.57 -15.24
CA ALA A 136 4.69 -15.86 -14.44
C ALA A 136 4.16 -14.52 -13.92
N ALA A 137 3.37 -13.79 -14.71
CA ALA A 137 2.71 -12.58 -14.25
C ALA A 137 1.66 -12.88 -13.18
N LEU A 138 0.93 -14.00 -13.29
CA LEU A 138 -0.04 -14.46 -12.30
C LEU A 138 0.63 -14.76 -10.95
N ILE A 139 1.74 -15.52 -10.98
CA ILE A 139 2.55 -15.79 -9.80
C ILE A 139 3.05 -14.48 -9.19
N GLY A 140 3.54 -13.53 -10.00
CA GLY A 140 3.97 -12.22 -9.53
C GLY A 140 2.85 -11.43 -8.85
N GLY A 141 1.63 -11.48 -9.37
CA GLY A 141 0.45 -10.88 -8.75
C GLY A 141 0.13 -11.50 -7.39
N MET A 142 0.21 -12.82 -7.29
CA MET A 142 0.03 -13.54 -6.02
C MET A 142 1.12 -13.20 -5.00
N LEU A 143 2.38 -13.16 -5.41
CA LEU A 143 3.49 -12.78 -4.54
C LEU A 143 3.36 -11.35 -4.02
N TYR A 144 2.82 -10.43 -4.82
CA TYR A 144 2.51 -9.09 -4.39
C TYR A 144 1.38 -9.07 -3.36
N ALA A 145 0.26 -9.74 -3.65
CA ALA A 145 -0.90 -9.78 -2.77
C ALA A 145 -0.62 -10.45 -1.42
N PHE A 146 0.29 -11.42 -1.38
CA PHE A 146 0.68 -12.14 -0.15
C PHE A 146 2.10 -11.81 0.30
N SER A 147 2.62 -10.64 -0.06
CA SER A 147 3.92 -10.16 0.44
C SER A 147 3.91 -10.01 1.96
N GLY A 148 5.10 -9.95 2.55
CA GLY A 148 5.25 -9.75 3.99
C GLY A 148 4.54 -8.50 4.51
N PHE A 149 4.54 -7.41 3.73
CA PHE A 149 3.77 -6.21 4.06
C PHE A 149 2.27 -6.51 4.19
N GLN A 150 1.69 -7.20 3.21
CA GLN A 150 0.26 -7.52 3.20
C GLN A 150 -0.14 -8.46 4.34
N THR A 151 0.65 -9.51 4.57
CA THR A 151 0.33 -10.50 5.60
C THR A 151 0.55 -9.98 7.02
N PHE A 152 1.56 -9.14 7.23
CA PHE A 152 1.78 -8.51 8.52
C PHE A 152 0.68 -7.50 8.86
N ASN A 153 0.22 -6.71 7.87
CA ASN A 153 -0.70 -5.60 8.09
C ASN A 153 -2.19 -5.98 8.11
N ILE A 154 -2.55 -7.25 8.24
CA ILE A 154 -3.97 -7.66 8.31
C ILE A 154 -4.72 -6.92 9.41
N PHE A 155 -4.08 -6.60 10.53
CA PHE A 155 -4.68 -5.83 11.61
C PHE A 155 -4.90 -4.34 11.29
N PHE A 156 -4.25 -3.81 10.25
CA PHE A 156 -4.51 -2.48 9.68
C PHE A 156 -5.28 -2.60 8.37
N ASN A 157 -6.54 -2.88 8.45
CA ASN A 157 -7.41 -3.16 7.30
C ASN A 157 -7.30 -2.12 6.17
N HIS A 158 -7.14 -0.84 6.50
CA HIS A 158 -7.02 0.26 5.55
C HIS A 158 -5.71 0.28 4.74
N PHE A 159 -4.65 -0.38 5.18
CA PHE A 159 -3.40 -0.47 4.42
C PHE A 159 -3.57 -1.30 3.14
N HIS A 160 -4.50 -2.25 3.15
CA HIS A 160 -4.78 -3.10 1.98
C HIS A 160 -5.50 -2.36 0.85
N ASP A 161 -6.22 -1.28 1.15
CA ASP A 161 -6.81 -0.42 0.11
C ASP A 161 -5.72 0.19 -0.77
N VAL A 162 -4.66 0.66 -0.14
CA VAL A 162 -3.53 1.29 -0.83
C VAL A 162 -2.84 0.30 -1.77
N THR A 163 -2.54 -0.88 -1.29
CA THR A 163 -1.86 -1.91 -2.09
C THR A 163 -2.75 -2.48 -3.19
N ALA A 164 -4.07 -2.55 -2.96
CA ALA A 164 -5.03 -3.01 -3.95
C ALA A 164 -5.05 -2.12 -5.22
N PHE A 165 -4.89 -0.81 -5.06
CA PHE A 165 -5.04 0.13 -6.17
C PHE A 165 -3.73 0.76 -6.67
N PHE A 166 -2.64 0.73 -5.89
CA PHE A 166 -1.37 1.35 -6.29
C PHE A 166 -0.82 0.86 -7.65
N PRO A 167 -0.89 -0.43 -8.03
CA PRO A 167 -0.45 -0.85 -9.36
C PRO A 167 -1.19 -0.15 -10.52
N LEU A 168 -2.44 0.29 -10.32
CA LEU A 168 -3.18 1.05 -11.33
C LEU A 168 -2.55 2.43 -11.59
N MET A 169 -2.00 3.07 -10.57
CA MET A 169 -1.31 4.36 -10.71
C MET A 169 -0.05 4.23 -11.57
N LEU A 170 0.69 3.14 -11.41
CA LEU A 170 1.85 2.82 -12.26
C LEU A 170 1.42 2.52 -13.70
N ILE A 171 0.34 1.75 -13.88
CA ILE A 171 -0.24 1.46 -15.20
C ILE A 171 -0.67 2.77 -15.87
N ALA A 172 -1.35 3.65 -15.14
CA ALA A 172 -1.84 4.91 -15.67
C ALA A 172 -0.70 5.83 -16.13
N MET A 173 0.43 5.87 -15.39
CA MET A 173 1.63 6.60 -15.81
C MET A 173 2.18 6.02 -17.13
N GLU A 174 2.32 4.70 -17.25
CA GLU A 174 2.77 4.05 -18.48
C GLU A 174 1.84 4.33 -19.66
N GLU A 175 0.51 4.26 -19.44
CA GLU A 175 -0.50 4.56 -20.47
C GLU A 175 -0.45 6.02 -20.91
N ARG A 176 -0.21 6.94 -19.98
CA ARG A 176 -0.09 8.36 -20.29
C ARG A 176 1.13 8.65 -21.17
N ILE A 177 2.27 8.05 -20.84
CA ILE A 177 3.53 8.29 -21.55
C ILE A 177 3.61 7.53 -22.86
N ASN A 178 3.29 6.24 -22.88
CA ASN A 178 3.48 5.39 -24.04
C ASN A 178 2.31 5.45 -25.03
N ASN A 179 1.07 5.49 -24.51
CA ASN A 179 -0.15 5.42 -25.33
C ASN A 179 -0.89 6.76 -25.43
N ASN A 180 -0.35 7.82 -24.81
CA ASN A 180 -0.93 9.16 -24.79
C ASN A 180 -2.41 9.21 -24.29
N ARG A 181 -2.81 8.28 -23.41
CA ARG A 181 -4.13 8.25 -22.80
C ARG A 181 -4.25 9.38 -21.78
N ARG A 182 -5.07 10.35 -22.08
CA ARG A 182 -5.26 11.53 -21.22
C ARG A 182 -6.27 11.26 -20.12
N GLY A 183 -6.02 11.88 -18.95
CA GLY A 183 -6.92 11.84 -17.79
C GLY A 183 -6.79 10.57 -16.93
N VAL A 184 -6.28 9.46 -17.47
CA VAL A 184 -6.17 8.20 -16.72
C VAL A 184 -5.20 8.34 -15.55
N PHE A 185 -4.10 9.08 -15.74
CA PHE A 185 -3.14 9.31 -14.68
C PHE A 185 -3.73 10.26 -13.62
N ALA A 186 -4.43 11.33 -14.02
CA ALA A 186 -5.11 12.22 -13.08
C ALA A 186 -6.14 11.47 -12.21
N LEU A 187 -6.95 10.61 -12.81
CA LEU A 187 -7.92 9.79 -12.06
C LEU A 187 -7.24 8.82 -11.09
N SER A 188 -6.11 8.23 -11.48
CA SER A 188 -5.37 7.32 -10.60
C SER A 188 -4.71 8.05 -9.43
N VAL A 189 -4.18 9.26 -9.66
CA VAL A 189 -3.64 10.13 -8.61
C VAL A 189 -4.76 10.55 -7.64
N ALA A 190 -5.91 10.98 -8.19
CA ALA A 190 -7.08 11.33 -7.38
C ALA A 190 -7.54 10.17 -6.51
N LEU A 191 -7.68 8.98 -7.10
CA LEU A 191 -8.08 7.77 -6.38
C LEU A 191 -7.14 7.48 -5.20
N MET A 192 -5.82 7.51 -5.42
CA MET A 192 -4.85 7.21 -4.37
C MET A 192 -4.83 8.28 -3.28
N GLY A 193 -4.96 9.57 -3.64
CA GLY A 193 -5.04 10.67 -2.68
C GLY A 193 -6.32 10.61 -1.82
N ILE A 194 -7.44 10.16 -2.39
CA ILE A 194 -8.70 9.96 -1.66
C ILE A 194 -8.61 8.74 -0.74
N ILE A 195 -8.05 7.62 -1.23
CA ILE A 195 -7.98 6.37 -0.46
C ILE A 195 -7.22 6.58 0.84
N ASN A 196 -6.00 7.18 0.77
CA ASN A 196 -5.22 7.39 1.97
C ASN A 196 -4.12 8.44 1.76
N TYR A 197 -4.27 9.60 2.38
CA TYR A 197 -3.34 10.72 2.27
C TYR A 197 -1.94 10.41 2.79
N PHE A 198 -1.81 9.58 3.82
CA PHE A 198 -0.54 9.25 4.43
C PHE A 198 0.35 8.43 3.47
N PHE A 199 -0.20 7.35 2.91
CA PHE A 199 0.53 6.54 1.93
C PHE A 199 0.71 7.25 0.59
N PHE A 200 -0.18 8.17 0.25
CA PHE A 200 -0.10 8.92 -1.01
C PHE A 200 1.22 9.66 -1.16
N THR A 201 1.77 10.22 -0.07
CA THR A 201 3.09 10.86 -0.10
C THR A 201 4.21 9.87 -0.48
N GLY A 202 4.24 8.71 0.17
CA GLY A 202 5.19 7.65 -0.15
C GLY A 202 5.05 7.14 -1.58
N GLN A 203 3.83 7.04 -2.08
CA GLN A 203 3.55 6.67 -3.48
C GLN A 203 4.07 7.73 -4.46
N ALA A 204 3.92 9.03 -4.15
CA ALA A 204 4.47 10.11 -4.96
C ALA A 204 6.00 10.03 -5.05
N VAL A 205 6.67 9.78 -3.92
CA VAL A 205 8.14 9.54 -3.89
C VAL A 205 8.49 8.32 -4.75
N PHE A 206 7.76 7.22 -4.60
CA PHE A 206 7.99 6.02 -5.41
C PHE A 206 7.76 6.27 -6.91
N LEU A 207 6.75 7.05 -7.28
CA LEU A 207 6.50 7.42 -8.69
C LEU A 207 7.68 8.21 -9.29
N ILE A 208 8.29 9.10 -8.52
CA ILE A 208 9.49 9.82 -8.95
C ILE A 208 10.65 8.84 -9.19
N ILE A 209 10.88 7.92 -8.25
CA ILE A 209 11.90 6.87 -8.38
C ILE A 209 11.61 6.00 -9.62
N TYR A 210 10.36 5.60 -9.80
CA TYR A 210 9.92 4.82 -10.95
C TYR A 210 10.16 5.57 -12.26
N LEU A 211 9.73 6.81 -12.36
CA LEU A 211 9.94 7.68 -13.52
C LEU A 211 11.43 7.77 -13.88
N LEU A 212 12.28 8.11 -12.90
CA LEU A 212 13.73 8.22 -13.10
C LEU A 212 14.36 6.89 -13.53
N ALA A 213 13.92 5.77 -12.96
CA ALA A 213 14.40 4.45 -13.37
C ALA A 213 13.99 4.09 -14.80
N ARG A 214 12.82 4.55 -15.25
CA ARG A 214 12.28 4.31 -16.59
C ARG A 214 12.88 5.21 -17.68
N LEU A 215 13.39 6.40 -17.35
CA LEU A 215 13.91 7.37 -18.33
C LEU A 215 14.90 6.77 -19.36
N LYS A 216 15.73 5.81 -18.92
CA LYS A 216 16.72 5.16 -19.79
C LYS A 216 16.22 3.86 -20.43
N SER A 217 14.91 3.59 -20.36
CA SER A 217 14.33 2.38 -20.93
C SER A 217 13.86 2.63 -22.37
N PRO A 218 14.19 1.75 -23.34
CA PRO A 218 13.90 2.01 -24.74
C PRO A 218 12.39 1.95 -25.06
N ASP A 219 11.61 1.35 -24.18
CA ASP A 219 10.15 1.20 -24.25
C ASP A 219 9.40 2.33 -23.49
N PHE A 220 10.10 3.37 -23.04
CA PHE A 220 9.53 4.50 -22.29
C PHE A 220 9.81 5.82 -22.98
N ASN A 221 8.94 6.20 -23.90
CA ASN A 221 9.14 7.34 -24.80
C ASN A 221 8.65 8.64 -24.17
N ILE A 222 9.39 9.15 -23.20
CA ILE A 222 9.12 10.44 -22.59
C ILE A 222 9.88 11.56 -23.33
N ASN A 223 9.22 12.71 -23.49
CA ASN A 223 9.81 13.98 -23.90
C ASN A 223 9.26 15.11 -23.02
N TRP A 224 9.81 16.32 -23.13
CA TRP A 224 9.41 17.44 -22.30
C TRP A 224 7.89 17.73 -22.36
N LYS A 225 7.26 17.62 -23.53
CA LYS A 225 5.81 17.81 -23.68
C LYS A 225 5.01 16.77 -22.89
N LYS A 226 5.41 15.51 -22.95
CA LYS A 226 4.77 14.43 -22.19
C LYS A 226 5.04 14.57 -20.69
N PHE A 227 6.24 15.00 -20.32
CA PHE A 227 6.57 15.24 -18.91
C PHE A 227 5.69 16.33 -18.31
N PHE A 228 5.59 17.51 -18.94
CA PHE A 228 4.73 18.58 -18.43
C PHE A 228 3.26 18.17 -18.44
N SER A 229 2.82 17.40 -19.42
CA SER A 229 1.47 16.89 -19.47
C SER A 229 1.19 15.85 -18.36
N LEU A 230 2.17 15.01 -18.01
CA LEU A 230 2.07 14.09 -16.87
C LEU A 230 2.00 14.88 -15.55
N ALA A 231 2.84 15.91 -15.40
CA ALA A 231 2.83 16.79 -14.24
C ALA A 231 1.50 17.54 -14.10
N ALA A 232 0.94 18.04 -15.19
CA ALA A 232 -0.38 18.67 -15.19
C ALA A 232 -1.49 17.70 -14.76
N GLU A 233 -1.47 16.45 -15.24
CA GLU A 233 -2.41 15.43 -14.79
C GLU A 233 -2.20 15.06 -13.31
N ALA A 234 -0.97 15.04 -12.80
CA ALA A 234 -0.73 14.87 -11.37
C ALA A 234 -1.38 15.99 -10.55
N VAL A 235 -1.18 17.24 -10.95
CA VAL A 235 -1.80 18.41 -10.27
C VAL A 235 -3.33 18.30 -10.31
N ILE A 236 -3.92 18.02 -11.46
CA ILE A 236 -5.38 17.84 -11.59
C ILE A 236 -5.87 16.72 -10.66
N GLY A 237 -5.15 15.59 -10.61
CA GLY A 237 -5.50 14.48 -9.73
C GLY A 237 -5.45 14.87 -8.24
N VAL A 238 -4.43 15.62 -7.83
CA VAL A 238 -4.34 16.17 -6.46
C VAL A 238 -5.47 17.15 -6.20
N MET A 239 -5.80 18.03 -7.15
CA MET A 239 -6.94 18.97 -7.01
C MET A 239 -8.26 18.23 -6.79
N ILE A 240 -8.51 17.15 -7.53
CA ILE A 240 -9.70 16.30 -7.31
C ILE A 240 -9.65 15.66 -5.92
N ALA A 241 -8.48 15.17 -5.49
CA ALA A 241 -8.30 14.55 -4.18
C ALA A 241 -8.43 15.54 -3.01
N CYS A 242 -8.39 16.86 -3.25
CA CYS A 242 -8.51 17.89 -2.21
C CYS A 242 -9.85 17.81 -1.44
N VAL A 243 -10.87 17.19 -2.01
CA VAL A 243 -12.12 16.88 -1.29
C VAL A 243 -11.86 16.08 0.00
N MET A 244 -10.84 15.22 0.01
CA MET A 244 -10.40 14.46 1.18
C MET A 244 -9.13 15.04 1.82
N LEU A 245 -8.18 15.47 0.99
CA LEU A 245 -6.87 15.93 1.45
C LEU A 245 -6.95 17.19 2.31
N ILE A 246 -7.79 18.17 1.94
CA ILE A 246 -7.87 19.44 2.69
C ILE A 246 -8.49 19.22 4.06
N PRO A 247 -9.67 18.60 4.23
CA PRO A 247 -10.23 18.34 5.55
C PRO A 247 -9.29 17.50 6.43
N SER A 248 -8.66 16.48 5.84
CA SER A 248 -7.70 15.65 6.57
C SER A 248 -6.45 16.43 7.01
N ALA A 249 -5.92 17.28 6.13
CA ALA A 249 -4.76 18.12 6.46
C ALA A 249 -5.07 19.10 7.59
N LEU A 250 -6.23 19.75 7.55
CA LEU A 250 -6.66 20.68 8.62
C LEU A 250 -6.77 19.97 9.97
N ALA A 251 -7.33 18.77 10.00
CA ALA A 251 -7.42 17.97 11.22
C ALA A 251 -6.05 17.52 11.75
N ILE A 252 -5.09 17.23 10.86
CA ILE A 252 -3.76 16.77 11.23
C ILE A 252 -2.87 17.91 11.70
N LEU A 253 -3.05 19.13 11.19
CA LEU A 253 -2.22 20.29 11.55
C LEU A 253 -2.19 20.57 13.05
N GLU A 254 -3.22 20.16 13.77
CA GLU A 254 -3.31 20.28 15.24
C GLU A 254 -2.52 19.20 15.97
N ASN A 255 -2.05 18.15 15.28
CA ASN A 255 -1.31 17.06 15.89
C ASN A 255 0.19 17.42 16.01
N TYR A 256 0.70 17.44 17.25
CA TYR A 256 2.11 17.77 17.53
C TYR A 256 3.12 16.85 16.81
N ARG A 257 2.74 15.61 16.54
CA ARG A 257 3.62 14.61 15.89
C ARG A 257 4.02 14.96 14.46
N ILE A 258 3.29 15.84 13.78
CA ILE A 258 3.65 16.23 12.39
C ILE A 258 4.95 17.05 12.31
N ASN A 259 5.33 17.68 13.41
CA ASN A 259 6.50 18.55 13.47
C ASN A 259 7.80 17.83 13.84
N GLU A 260 7.72 16.54 14.17
CA GLU A 260 8.90 15.75 14.48
C GLU A 260 9.76 15.52 13.24
N ARG A 261 11.03 15.88 13.31
CA ARG A 261 12.01 15.74 12.22
C ARG A 261 13.27 15.06 12.72
N LEU A 262 13.92 14.33 11.82
CA LEU A 262 15.26 13.80 12.07
C LEU A 262 16.29 14.95 12.13
N TYR A 263 17.27 14.86 13.01
CA TYR A 263 18.37 15.82 13.12
C TYR A 263 19.68 15.14 13.51
N GLY A 264 20.79 15.80 13.22
CA GLY A 264 22.12 15.30 13.59
C GLY A 264 22.44 13.93 12.96
N LEU A 265 22.93 13.00 13.76
CA LEU A 265 23.31 11.66 13.32
C LEU A 265 22.12 10.78 12.92
N ASP A 266 20.91 11.08 13.42
CA ASP A 266 19.70 10.35 13.09
C ASP A 266 19.30 10.48 11.59
N LEU A 267 19.87 11.44 10.89
CA LEU A 267 19.72 11.56 9.43
C LEU A 267 20.35 10.39 8.67
N ILE A 268 21.44 9.82 9.18
CA ILE A 268 22.24 8.82 8.48
C ILE A 268 22.29 7.46 9.16
N ALA A 269 22.02 7.40 10.45
CA ALA A 269 22.06 6.18 11.24
C ALA A 269 20.79 6.03 12.09
N TYR A 270 20.28 4.81 12.17
CA TYR A 270 19.16 4.50 13.05
C TYR A 270 19.59 4.43 14.50
N ASN A 271 18.83 5.02 15.42
CA ASN A 271 19.04 4.95 16.86
C ASN A 271 18.97 3.50 17.38
N ASP A 272 18.04 2.71 16.85
CA ASP A 272 17.97 1.28 17.15
C ASP A 272 19.03 0.51 16.34
N LYS A 273 20.08 0.05 17.02
CA LYS A 273 21.19 -0.71 16.42
C LYS A 273 20.71 -2.02 15.77
N THR A 274 19.62 -2.60 16.22
CA THR A 274 19.06 -3.84 15.67
C THR A 274 18.31 -3.60 14.36
N ARG A 275 17.96 -2.35 14.03
CA ARG A 275 17.17 -2.01 12.87
C ARG A 275 17.79 -2.49 11.56
N LEU A 276 19.09 -2.32 11.38
CA LEU A 276 19.78 -2.76 10.17
C LEU A 276 19.73 -4.29 10.00
N LEU A 277 19.89 -5.04 11.09
CA LEU A 277 19.77 -6.50 11.07
C LEU A 277 18.34 -6.94 10.76
N ARG A 278 17.35 -6.23 11.29
CA ARG A 278 15.93 -6.50 11.03
C ARG A 278 15.55 -6.18 9.60
N ILE A 279 16.11 -5.14 8.98
CA ILE A 279 15.94 -4.88 7.54
C ILE A 279 16.44 -6.08 6.72
N ILE A 280 17.61 -6.61 7.04
CA ILE A 280 18.14 -7.80 6.35
C ILE A 280 17.26 -9.01 6.62
N GLN A 281 16.88 -9.26 7.87
CA GLN A 281 15.96 -10.33 8.25
C GLN A 281 14.67 -10.30 7.44
N SER A 282 14.09 -9.11 7.27
CA SER A 282 12.80 -8.93 6.59
C SER A 282 12.77 -9.39 5.14
N PHE A 283 13.92 -9.48 4.48
CA PHE A 283 13.99 -10.00 3.11
C PHE A 283 13.94 -11.52 3.02
N PHE A 284 14.28 -12.22 4.09
CA PHE A 284 14.47 -13.67 4.08
C PHE A 284 13.51 -14.43 4.98
N MET A 285 12.97 -13.76 5.98
CA MET A 285 12.11 -14.38 6.99
C MET A 285 10.69 -13.84 6.93
N ILE A 286 9.76 -14.69 7.35
CA ILE A 286 8.36 -14.30 7.55
C ILE A 286 8.31 -13.16 8.57
N PRO A 287 7.43 -12.15 8.38
CA PRO A 287 7.28 -11.07 9.33
C PRO A 287 7.04 -11.58 10.75
N ASP A 288 7.64 -10.90 11.71
CA ASP A 288 7.43 -11.20 13.14
C ASP A 288 5.96 -11.00 13.51
N VAL A 289 5.50 -11.76 14.50
CA VAL A 289 4.21 -11.47 15.12
C VAL A 289 4.32 -10.11 15.83
N PRO A 290 3.35 -9.21 15.67
CA PRO A 290 3.36 -7.93 16.38
C PRO A 290 3.61 -8.12 17.89
N ALA A 291 4.39 -7.24 18.49
CA ALA A 291 4.83 -7.30 19.89
C ALA A 291 5.73 -8.50 20.28
N ARG A 292 6.07 -9.39 19.34
CA ARG A 292 6.95 -10.54 19.61
C ARG A 292 8.00 -10.72 18.52
N PRO A 293 9.02 -9.86 18.46
CA PRO A 293 10.11 -10.03 17.49
C PRO A 293 10.87 -11.34 17.77
N ASN A 294 11.09 -12.13 16.71
CA ASN A 294 11.62 -13.50 16.82
C ASN A 294 13.14 -13.55 17.07
N LEU A 295 13.90 -12.65 16.42
CA LEU A 295 15.37 -12.72 16.45
C LEU A 295 16.01 -11.51 17.13
N PHE A 296 15.69 -10.31 16.70
CA PHE A 296 16.34 -9.09 17.18
C PHE A 296 15.34 -8.28 17.99
N SER A 297 15.19 -8.66 19.27
CA SER A 297 14.30 -7.99 20.20
C SER A 297 14.95 -6.74 20.78
N SER A 298 14.21 -5.66 20.83
CA SER A 298 14.48 -4.47 21.64
C SER A 298 13.14 -3.88 22.09
N ASP A 299 13.14 -3.05 23.12
CA ASP A 299 11.90 -2.43 23.59
C ASP A 299 11.26 -1.53 22.53
N SER A 300 12.09 -0.88 21.70
CA SER A 300 11.65 -0.10 20.53
C SER A 300 11.18 -0.95 19.34
N ALA A 301 11.32 -2.28 19.40
CA ALA A 301 11.11 -3.18 18.28
C ALA A 301 9.75 -3.88 18.27
N LYS A 302 8.96 -3.77 19.34
CA LYS A 302 7.75 -4.58 19.54
C LYS A 302 6.74 -4.52 18.40
N TRP A 303 6.58 -3.37 17.76
CA TRP A 303 5.59 -3.15 16.70
C TRP A 303 6.21 -2.86 15.34
N ALA A 304 7.53 -3.00 15.23
CA ALA A 304 8.31 -2.59 14.07
C ALA A 304 8.80 -3.78 13.25
N SER A 305 7.92 -4.64 12.78
CA SER A 305 8.30 -5.67 11.80
C SER A 305 8.43 -5.06 10.41
N ILE A 306 9.44 -5.49 9.70
CA ILE A 306 9.74 -5.02 8.36
C ILE A 306 9.23 -6.06 7.36
N GLY A 307 8.23 -5.69 6.58
CA GLY A 307 7.50 -6.60 5.70
C GLY A 307 8.11 -6.78 4.30
N GLY A 308 9.44 -6.87 4.16
CA GLY A 308 10.11 -7.06 2.87
C GLY A 308 10.05 -8.48 2.30
N TYR A 309 9.54 -9.42 3.07
CA TYR A 309 9.46 -10.83 2.71
C TYR A 309 8.56 -11.07 1.49
N LEU A 310 9.04 -11.90 0.59
CA LEU A 310 8.25 -12.48 -0.48
C LEU A 310 8.11 -13.99 -0.24
N PRO A 311 6.89 -14.54 -0.34
CA PRO A 311 6.62 -15.95 -0.02
C PRO A 311 7.45 -16.94 -0.85
N MET A 312 7.58 -18.17 -0.34
CA MET A 312 8.10 -19.33 -1.08
C MET A 312 9.50 -19.13 -1.67
N PHE A 313 10.43 -18.60 -0.87
CA PHE A 313 11.83 -18.37 -1.30
C PHE A 313 11.98 -17.45 -2.52
N SER A 314 10.98 -16.66 -2.84
CA SER A 314 10.98 -15.78 -4.02
C SER A 314 12.11 -14.74 -4.00
N MET A 315 12.68 -14.45 -2.83
CA MET A 315 13.87 -13.61 -2.71
C MET A 315 15.09 -14.20 -3.42
N ALA A 316 15.20 -15.53 -3.56
CA ALA A 316 16.22 -16.15 -4.40
C ALA A 316 16.11 -15.69 -5.87
N GLY A 317 14.88 -15.56 -6.37
CA GLY A 317 14.60 -15.00 -7.70
C GLY A 317 14.99 -13.53 -7.83
N VAL A 318 14.76 -12.71 -6.80
CA VAL A 318 15.18 -11.29 -6.77
C VAL A 318 16.70 -11.20 -6.80
N ILE A 319 17.40 -12.02 -6.01
CA ILE A 319 18.87 -12.07 -5.98
C ILE A 319 19.42 -12.53 -7.34
N ALA A 320 18.88 -13.59 -7.91
CA ALA A 320 19.27 -14.07 -9.24
C ALA A 320 19.06 -13.02 -10.33
N PHE A 321 17.91 -12.31 -10.27
CA PHE A 321 17.61 -11.21 -11.19
C PHE A 321 18.61 -10.05 -11.05
N THR A 322 18.91 -9.62 -9.83
CA THR A 322 19.86 -8.53 -9.60
C THR A 322 21.28 -8.88 -10.03
N LYS A 323 21.73 -10.14 -9.82
CA LYS A 323 23.03 -10.65 -10.25
C LYS A 323 23.11 -10.87 -11.77
N SER A 324 21.99 -11.01 -12.48
CA SER A 324 22.00 -11.25 -13.92
C SER A 324 22.72 -10.11 -14.68
N ARG A 325 23.39 -10.42 -15.80
CA ARG A 325 24.08 -9.41 -16.64
C ARG A 325 23.13 -8.49 -17.41
N LYS A 326 21.84 -8.82 -17.51
CA LYS A 326 20.86 -8.02 -18.24
C LYS A 326 20.63 -6.67 -17.58
N LYS A 327 20.82 -5.60 -18.34
CA LYS A 327 20.45 -4.23 -17.88
C LYS A 327 18.93 -4.10 -17.90
N HIS A 328 18.32 -3.84 -16.73
CA HIS A 328 16.87 -3.70 -16.60
C HIS A 328 16.54 -2.57 -15.60
N TRP A 329 15.53 -1.77 -15.91
CA TRP A 329 15.13 -0.62 -15.09
C TRP A 329 14.71 -1.05 -13.66
N ALA A 330 14.06 -2.19 -13.50
CA ALA A 330 13.63 -2.67 -12.18
C ALA A 330 14.79 -2.90 -11.20
N LYS A 331 16.01 -3.24 -11.69
CA LYS A 331 17.18 -3.34 -10.82
C LYS A 331 17.54 -2.00 -10.16
N ARG A 332 17.37 -0.89 -10.90
CA ARG A 332 17.59 0.44 -10.34
C ARG A 332 16.62 0.73 -9.21
N ILE A 333 15.34 0.39 -9.40
CA ILE A 333 14.33 0.54 -8.36
C ILE A 333 14.69 -0.29 -7.12
N ILE A 334 15.03 -1.57 -7.30
CA ILE A 334 15.43 -2.45 -6.19
C ILE A 334 16.62 -1.85 -5.42
N ILE A 335 17.65 -1.39 -6.12
CA ILE A 335 18.84 -0.79 -5.50
C ILE A 335 18.48 0.51 -4.77
N VAL A 336 17.74 1.41 -5.41
CA VAL A 336 17.34 2.69 -4.79
C VAL A 336 16.47 2.43 -3.55
N CYS A 337 15.47 1.56 -3.65
CA CYS A 337 14.63 1.21 -2.50
C CYS A 337 15.44 0.56 -1.36
N ALA A 338 16.40 -0.32 -1.69
CA ALA A 338 17.29 -0.89 -0.69
C ALA A 338 18.11 0.21 0.00
N VAL A 339 18.72 1.12 -0.76
CA VAL A 339 19.47 2.25 -0.19
C VAL A 339 18.58 3.12 0.69
N CYS A 340 17.36 3.44 0.23
CA CYS A 340 16.39 4.19 1.03
C CYS A 340 16.02 3.46 2.34
N ALA A 341 15.95 2.14 2.34
CA ALA A 341 15.66 1.38 3.56
C ALA A 341 16.78 1.48 4.61
N PHE A 342 18.05 1.56 4.17
CA PHE A 342 19.20 1.59 5.09
C PHE A 342 19.58 3.00 5.58
N ILE A 343 19.08 4.06 4.97
CA ILE A 343 19.43 5.46 5.32
C ILE A 343 18.17 6.18 5.82
N PRO A 344 18.13 6.58 7.13
CA PRO A 344 16.92 7.14 7.75
C PRO A 344 16.32 8.33 7.01
N ILE A 345 17.10 9.31 6.60
CA ILE A 345 16.56 10.50 5.90
C ILE A 345 15.91 10.13 4.56
N LEU A 346 16.47 9.17 3.82
CA LEU A 346 15.89 8.71 2.56
C LEU A 346 14.62 7.89 2.81
N ASN A 347 14.59 7.13 3.90
CA ASN A 347 13.41 6.40 4.33
C ASN A 347 12.30 7.36 4.73
N SER A 348 12.60 8.36 5.57
CA SER A 348 11.62 9.33 6.06
C SER A 348 10.99 10.19 4.95
N ALA A 349 11.63 10.29 3.77
CA ALA A 349 11.06 10.97 2.61
C ALA A 349 9.72 10.37 2.17
N PHE A 350 9.51 9.08 2.39
CA PHE A 350 8.22 8.41 2.12
C PHE A 350 7.11 8.80 3.11
N TYR A 351 7.46 9.45 4.19
CA TYR A 351 6.58 9.88 5.28
C TYR A 351 6.73 11.38 5.59
N THR A 352 6.87 12.21 4.56
CA THR A 352 7.01 13.67 4.69
C THR A 352 8.19 14.12 5.55
N PHE A 353 9.25 13.33 5.62
CA PHE A 353 10.41 13.54 6.49
C PHE A 353 10.09 13.54 7.99
N ASN A 354 8.99 12.93 8.38
CA ASN A 354 8.62 12.80 9.79
C ASN A 354 9.46 11.70 10.48
N SER A 355 9.99 12.00 11.67
CA SER A 355 10.85 11.07 12.42
C SER A 355 10.09 9.97 13.13
N SER A 356 8.85 10.21 13.52
CA SER A 356 8.01 9.21 14.21
C SER A 356 7.63 8.04 13.32
N TYR A 357 7.63 8.22 11.98
CA TYR A 357 7.15 7.24 11.01
C TYR A 357 8.24 6.65 10.13
N TYR A 358 9.49 7.07 10.31
CA TYR A 358 10.60 6.57 9.49
C TYR A 358 10.93 5.13 9.84
N ALA A 359 10.19 4.24 9.39
CA ALA A 359 10.53 2.85 9.72
C ALA A 359 10.67 2.04 8.49
N CYS A 360 11.14 2.31 7.47
CA CYS A 360 11.28 1.48 6.28
C CYS A 360 10.09 1.53 5.31
N LEU A 361 10.38 1.50 4.03
CA LEU A 361 9.44 1.34 2.92
C LEU A 361 8.43 0.18 3.06
N LEU A 362 8.64 -0.64 4.04
CA LEU A 362 7.98 -1.91 4.26
C LEU A 362 7.34 -1.98 5.65
N TYR A 363 7.20 -0.82 6.30
CA TYR A 363 6.86 -0.72 7.71
C TYR A 363 5.42 -0.29 7.96
N THR A 364 4.95 -0.70 9.12
CA THR A 364 3.68 -0.33 9.72
C THR A 364 3.86 0.79 10.71
N SER A 365 2.95 1.73 10.75
CA SER A 365 2.99 2.80 11.73
C SER A 365 2.91 2.25 13.16
N PRO A 366 3.56 2.89 14.13
CA PRO A 366 3.25 2.62 15.53
C PRO A 366 1.78 2.94 15.80
N SER A 367 1.19 2.19 16.71
CA SER A 367 -0.13 2.49 17.23
C SER A 367 -0.18 3.93 17.76
N PRO A 368 -1.28 4.66 17.62
CA PRO A 368 -1.45 5.97 18.24
C PRO A 368 -1.31 5.98 19.76
N ARG A 369 -1.15 4.80 20.37
CA ARG A 369 -1.02 4.59 21.81
C ARG A 369 0.42 4.50 22.32
N ASP A 370 1.43 4.52 21.44
CA ASP A 370 2.85 4.42 21.83
C ASP A 370 3.53 5.80 21.83
#